data_dc01b080981ca6f4b27abdeb68291051
#
_entry.id   dc01b080981ca6f4b27abdeb68291051
#
_cell.length_a   1.000
_cell.length_b   1.000
_cell.length_c   1.000
_cell.angle_alpha   90.00
_cell.angle_beta   90.00
_cell.angle_gamma   90.00
#
_symmetry.space_group_name_H-M   'P 1'
#
loop_
_entity.id
_entity.type
_entity.pdbx_description
1 polymer ?
#
loop_
_entity_poly.entity_id
_entity_poly.type
_entity_poly.pdbx_seq_one_letter_code
_entity_poly.pdbx_strand_id
1 'polypeptide(L)'
;MGDHLIVNGQKIWTTWAHNADWIFALVRTNPDAPRKQEGISFILMDMKTPGITRHPIRTIAGDDELATVFFDDVKVPIENVVGEINGGWKIANALLVNERLGSAGTQRNIVTLHHIWRLAAAAGLTKDEAFLDRLAGAEIELTAIASAYAQAVAMLDRGQVGAESSFIKIAGTALLHRLSDMLFEAGSALGGGQGEVKLDELTLSPAISFLQNRRATIYGGTQEIQKDIVAKRVLNLP
;
A
#
# COMPACT_ATOMS: atom_id res chain seq x y z
N MET A 1 -3.62 30.35 -22.76
CA MET A 1 -3.85 29.53 -21.56
C MET A 1 -3.77 30.46 -20.37
N GLY A 2 -4.65 30.31 -19.38
CA GLY A 2 -4.54 31.09 -18.13
C GLY A 2 -3.33 30.62 -17.30
N ASP A 3 -3.04 31.35 -16.23
CA ASP A 3 -1.94 31.09 -15.30
C ASP A 3 -2.28 30.03 -14.22
N HIS A 4 -3.51 29.51 -14.24
CA HIS A 4 -3.99 28.51 -13.29
C HIS A 4 -5.01 27.54 -13.90
N LEU A 5 -5.18 26.40 -13.25
CA LEU A 5 -6.24 25.42 -13.47
C LEU A 5 -7.32 25.60 -12.41
N ILE A 6 -8.57 25.33 -12.76
CA ILE A 6 -9.69 25.22 -11.82
C ILE A 6 -10.00 23.72 -11.67
N VAL A 7 -9.91 23.22 -10.45
CA VAL A 7 -10.09 21.79 -10.15
C VAL A 7 -11.39 21.59 -9.40
N ASN A 8 -12.25 20.73 -9.97
CA ASN A 8 -13.51 20.28 -9.38
C ASN A 8 -13.57 18.76 -9.33
N GLY A 9 -14.12 18.20 -8.25
CA GLY A 9 -14.31 16.76 -8.11
C GLY A 9 -13.95 16.23 -6.75
N GLN A 10 -13.63 14.92 -6.68
CA GLN A 10 -13.29 14.27 -5.42
C GLN A 10 -12.29 13.16 -5.60
N LYS A 11 -11.57 12.84 -4.52
CA LYS A 11 -10.73 11.65 -4.36
C LYS A 11 -11.16 10.92 -3.09
N ILE A 12 -11.13 9.61 -3.12
CA ILE A 12 -11.44 8.76 -1.96
C ILE A 12 -10.26 7.85 -1.64
N TRP A 13 -10.20 7.36 -0.43
CA TRP A 13 -9.13 6.51 0.10
C TRP A 13 -7.76 7.19 0.10
N THR A 14 -7.73 8.51 0.27
CA THR A 14 -6.50 9.29 0.30
C THR A 14 -5.85 9.14 1.66
N THR A 15 -4.70 8.47 1.68
CA THR A 15 -3.94 8.21 2.92
C THR A 15 -3.40 9.50 3.50
N TRP A 16 -3.59 9.71 4.81
CA TRP A 16 -3.10 10.85 5.59
C TRP A 16 -3.53 12.23 5.09
N ALA A 17 -4.57 12.34 4.25
CA ALA A 17 -5.01 13.61 3.69
C ALA A 17 -5.36 14.67 4.76
N HIS A 18 -5.79 14.25 5.95
CA HIS A 18 -6.10 15.15 7.06
C HIS A 18 -4.86 15.79 7.69
N ASN A 19 -3.68 15.17 7.56
CA ASN A 19 -2.40 15.63 8.10
C ASN A 19 -1.44 16.14 7.01
N ALA A 20 -1.70 15.85 5.73
CA ALA A 20 -0.83 16.23 4.65
C ALA A 20 -0.91 17.73 4.36
N ASP A 21 0.22 18.36 4.07
CA ASP A 21 0.30 19.73 3.58
C ASP A 21 0.08 19.81 2.07
N TRP A 22 0.45 18.76 1.33
CA TRP A 22 0.33 18.69 -0.12
C TRP A 22 -0.33 17.40 -0.57
N ILE A 23 -1.05 17.48 -1.70
CA ILE A 23 -1.56 16.32 -2.42
C ILE A 23 -1.10 16.36 -3.87
N PHE A 24 -0.69 15.21 -4.40
CA PHE A 24 -0.63 15.03 -5.84
C PHE A 24 -1.92 14.39 -6.34
N ALA A 25 -2.38 14.80 -7.50
CA ALA A 25 -3.59 14.26 -8.08
C ALA A 25 -3.48 14.10 -9.61
N LEU A 26 -4.07 13.03 -10.10
CA LEU A 26 -4.37 12.87 -11.51
C LEU A 26 -5.70 13.56 -11.80
N VAL A 27 -5.68 14.55 -12.67
CA VAL A 27 -6.86 15.31 -13.07
C VAL A 27 -7.06 15.24 -14.57
N ARG A 28 -8.31 15.30 -15.02
CA ARG A 28 -8.63 15.30 -16.44
C ARG A 28 -8.57 16.72 -16.99
N THR A 29 -7.58 16.98 -17.82
CA THR A 29 -7.37 18.27 -18.47
C THR A 29 -7.85 18.32 -19.92
N ASN A 30 -8.00 17.16 -20.57
CA ASN A 30 -8.61 17.03 -21.89
C ASN A 30 -9.69 15.91 -21.87
N PRO A 31 -10.98 16.25 -21.83
CA PRO A 31 -12.06 15.26 -21.86
C PRO A 31 -12.22 14.59 -23.24
N ASP A 32 -11.79 15.25 -24.31
CA ASP A 32 -11.95 14.79 -25.69
C ASP A 32 -10.76 13.99 -26.22
N ALA A 33 -9.82 13.61 -25.35
CA ALA A 33 -8.66 12.82 -25.74
C ALA A 33 -9.08 11.45 -26.31
N PRO A 34 -8.46 10.96 -27.41
CA PRO A 34 -8.82 9.69 -28.07
C PRO A 34 -8.74 8.49 -27.13
N ARG A 35 -7.80 8.52 -26.19
CA ARG A 35 -7.66 7.52 -25.13
C ARG A 35 -7.87 8.18 -23.78
N LYS A 36 -8.56 7.48 -22.87
CA LYS A 36 -8.86 8.01 -21.53
C LYS A 36 -7.61 8.46 -20.76
N GLN A 37 -6.47 7.83 -21.01
CA GLN A 37 -5.20 8.13 -20.32
C GLN A 37 -4.49 9.37 -20.89
N GLU A 38 -4.72 9.71 -22.15
CA GLU A 38 -4.05 10.82 -22.85
C GLU A 38 -4.55 12.21 -22.44
N GLY A 39 -5.70 12.30 -21.78
CA GLY A 39 -6.27 13.57 -21.30
C GLY A 39 -6.04 13.82 -19.80
N ILE A 40 -5.01 13.20 -19.19
CA ILE A 40 -4.75 13.27 -17.75
C ILE A 40 -3.47 14.04 -17.48
N SER A 41 -3.52 15.01 -16.56
CA SER A 41 -2.35 15.70 -16.03
C SER A 41 -2.08 15.28 -14.58
N PHE A 42 -0.82 15.36 -14.17
CA PHE A 42 -0.38 15.15 -12.79
C PHE A 42 -0.12 16.52 -12.17
N ILE A 43 -0.80 16.85 -11.09
CA ILE A 43 -0.71 18.17 -10.46
C ILE A 43 -0.40 18.06 -8.97
N LEU A 44 0.25 19.08 -8.43
CA LEU A 44 0.49 19.25 -6.99
C LEU A 44 -0.45 20.35 -6.47
N MET A 45 -1.07 20.10 -5.31
CA MET A 45 -1.96 21.10 -4.68
C MET A 45 -1.61 21.23 -3.20
N ASP A 46 -1.47 22.47 -2.73
CA ASP A 46 -1.40 22.77 -1.32
C ASP A 46 -2.77 22.49 -0.68
N MET A 47 -2.80 21.64 0.32
CA MET A 47 -4.02 21.21 1.00
C MET A 47 -4.70 22.33 1.82
N LYS A 48 -4.06 23.50 1.94
CA LYS A 48 -4.64 24.71 2.54
C LYS A 48 -5.34 25.61 1.53
N THR A 49 -5.27 25.26 0.23
CA THR A 49 -5.95 26.05 -0.84
C THR A 49 -7.45 26.08 -0.58
N PRO A 50 -8.08 27.27 -0.67
CA PRO A 50 -9.54 27.40 -0.56
C PRO A 50 -10.26 26.49 -1.56
N GLY A 51 -11.38 25.87 -1.12
CA GLY A 51 -12.14 24.90 -1.90
C GLY A 51 -11.74 23.45 -1.67
N ILE A 52 -10.67 23.18 -0.89
CA ILE A 52 -10.31 21.81 -0.51
C ILE A 52 -10.92 21.47 0.86
N THR A 53 -11.75 20.44 0.91
CA THR A 53 -12.29 19.88 2.16
C THR A 53 -11.93 18.40 2.30
N ARG A 54 -11.79 17.94 3.55
CA ARG A 54 -11.31 16.59 3.90
C ARG A 54 -12.26 15.95 4.90
N HIS A 55 -12.71 14.74 4.59
CA HIS A 55 -13.58 13.97 5.46
C HIS A 55 -12.88 12.64 5.82
N PRO A 56 -12.44 12.45 7.07
CA PRO A 56 -11.85 11.20 7.52
C PRO A 56 -12.79 10.02 7.32
N ILE A 57 -12.23 8.88 6.96
CA ILE A 57 -12.92 7.60 6.84
C ILE A 57 -12.44 6.70 7.97
N ARG A 58 -13.35 6.38 8.90
CA ARG A 58 -13.06 5.44 9.97
C ARG A 58 -12.89 4.03 9.42
N THR A 59 -11.71 3.44 9.63
CA THR A 59 -11.43 2.07 9.18
C THR A 59 -11.98 1.04 10.16
N ILE A 60 -12.02 -0.24 9.76
CA ILE A 60 -12.41 -1.34 10.65
C ILE A 60 -11.42 -1.54 11.81
N ALA A 61 -10.18 -1.05 11.68
CA ALA A 61 -9.18 -1.04 12.74
C ALA A 61 -9.37 0.11 13.75
N GLY A 62 -10.31 1.02 13.46
CA GLY A 62 -10.65 2.13 14.34
C GLY A 62 -9.80 3.39 14.15
N ASP A 63 -8.93 3.44 13.15
CA ASP A 63 -8.14 4.61 12.77
C ASP A 63 -8.82 5.46 11.69
N ASP A 64 -8.32 6.67 11.50
CA ASP A 64 -8.77 7.65 10.50
C ASP A 64 -7.67 7.91 9.44
N GLU A 65 -6.85 6.91 9.13
CA GLU A 65 -5.73 7.05 8.19
C GLU A 65 -6.18 7.48 6.79
N LEU A 66 -7.40 7.12 6.41
CA LEU A 66 -7.95 7.40 5.08
C LEU A 66 -8.94 8.55 5.11
N ALA A 67 -9.06 9.27 3.99
CA ALA A 67 -10.03 10.34 3.85
C ALA A 67 -10.62 10.41 2.43
N THR A 68 -11.81 11.01 2.33
CA THR A 68 -12.31 11.59 1.10
C THR A 68 -11.88 13.06 1.03
N VAL A 69 -11.39 13.49 -0.12
CA VAL A 69 -10.99 14.87 -0.38
C VAL A 69 -11.88 15.42 -1.48
N PHE A 70 -12.52 16.56 -1.23
CA PHE A 70 -13.34 17.27 -2.19
C PHE A 70 -12.62 18.52 -2.67
N PHE A 71 -12.81 18.84 -3.94
CA PHE A 71 -12.28 20.01 -4.61
C PHE A 71 -13.45 20.78 -5.22
N ASP A 72 -13.62 22.04 -4.81
CA ASP A 72 -14.68 22.94 -5.24
C ASP A 72 -14.03 24.25 -5.70
N ASP A 73 -13.99 24.46 -7.01
CA ASP A 73 -13.33 25.58 -7.70
C ASP A 73 -11.91 25.88 -7.21
N VAL A 74 -11.14 24.83 -6.93
CA VAL A 74 -9.78 24.96 -6.42
C VAL A 74 -8.86 25.53 -7.50
N LYS A 75 -8.26 26.69 -7.21
CA LYS A 75 -7.29 27.35 -8.09
C LYS A 75 -5.89 26.75 -7.89
N VAL A 76 -5.35 26.16 -8.93
CA VAL A 76 -4.02 25.53 -8.91
C VAL A 76 -3.13 26.23 -9.93
N PRO A 77 -1.99 26.81 -9.53
CA PRO A 77 -1.05 27.43 -10.46
C PRO A 77 -0.60 26.45 -11.54
N ILE A 78 -0.43 26.90 -12.77
CA ILE A 78 -0.01 26.05 -13.89
C ILE A 78 1.41 25.45 -13.67
N GLU A 79 2.24 26.12 -12.91
CA GLU A 79 3.59 25.69 -12.52
C GLU A 79 3.57 24.44 -11.61
N ASN A 80 2.43 24.15 -10.98
CA ASN A 80 2.23 22.95 -10.16
C ASN A 80 1.88 21.70 -11.00
N VAL A 81 1.83 21.81 -12.32
CA VAL A 81 1.73 20.66 -13.21
C VAL A 81 3.10 19.99 -13.29
N VAL A 82 3.16 18.72 -12.94
CA VAL A 82 4.38 17.92 -13.04
C VAL A 82 4.50 17.39 -14.47
N GLY A 83 5.56 17.77 -15.16
CA GLY A 83 5.76 17.47 -16.56
C GLY A 83 4.84 18.27 -17.50
N GLU A 84 4.34 17.62 -18.54
CA GLU A 84 3.48 18.27 -19.54
C GLU A 84 1.99 18.10 -19.22
N ILE A 85 1.18 19.08 -19.60
CA ILE A 85 -0.28 18.95 -19.59
C ILE A 85 -0.68 17.75 -20.45
N ASN A 86 -1.59 16.94 -19.97
CA ASN A 86 -2.02 15.65 -20.54
C ASN A 86 -0.95 14.53 -20.51
N GLY A 87 0.25 14.78 -19.95
CA GLY A 87 1.33 13.81 -19.80
C GLY A 87 1.32 13.01 -18.48
N GLY A 88 0.34 13.25 -17.62
CA GLY A 88 0.32 12.73 -16.24
C GLY A 88 0.25 11.20 -16.12
N TRP A 89 -0.30 10.51 -17.13
CA TRP A 89 -0.36 9.04 -17.10
C TRP A 89 1.03 8.38 -17.16
N LYS A 90 1.97 8.97 -17.90
CA LYS A 90 3.35 8.50 -17.95
C LYS A 90 4.02 8.60 -16.58
N ILE A 91 3.79 9.72 -15.87
CA ILE A 91 4.33 9.97 -14.54
C ILE A 91 3.71 9.00 -13.53
N ALA A 92 2.39 8.80 -13.58
CA ALA A 92 1.69 7.84 -12.72
C ALA A 92 2.23 6.41 -12.90
N ASN A 93 2.47 5.96 -14.14
CA ASN A 93 3.01 4.63 -14.38
C ASN A 93 4.43 4.47 -13.79
N ALA A 94 5.30 5.47 -13.91
CA ALA A 94 6.62 5.44 -13.31
C ALA A 94 6.56 5.36 -11.78
N LEU A 95 5.66 6.12 -11.14
CA LEU A 95 5.42 6.09 -9.70
C LEU A 95 4.92 4.71 -9.23
N LEU A 96 3.94 4.13 -9.95
CA LEU A 96 3.32 2.86 -9.59
C LEU A 96 4.28 1.66 -9.64
N VAL A 97 5.35 1.70 -10.43
CA VAL A 97 6.38 0.65 -10.43
C VAL A 97 7.11 0.62 -9.09
N ASN A 98 7.53 1.79 -8.60
CA ASN A 98 8.22 1.91 -7.32
C ASN A 98 7.29 1.57 -6.15
N GLU A 99 6.04 2.02 -6.19
CA GLU A 99 5.04 1.75 -5.16
C GLU A 99 4.76 0.26 -4.99
N ARG A 100 4.73 -0.52 -6.07
CA ARG A 100 4.50 -1.98 -5.99
C ARG A 100 5.57 -2.69 -5.17
N LEU A 101 6.84 -2.35 -5.34
CA LEU A 101 7.92 -2.91 -4.53
C LEU A 101 7.76 -2.53 -3.05
N GLY A 102 7.48 -1.26 -2.75
CA GLY A 102 7.22 -0.81 -1.38
C GLY A 102 5.99 -1.49 -0.76
N SER A 103 4.90 -1.64 -1.53
CA SER A 103 3.65 -2.25 -1.08
C SER A 103 3.71 -3.79 -0.95
N ALA A 104 4.76 -4.44 -1.45
CA ALA A 104 5.01 -5.87 -1.22
C ALA A 104 5.18 -6.23 0.27
N GLY A 105 5.51 -5.24 1.10
CA GLY A 105 5.49 -5.38 2.55
C GLY A 105 6.60 -6.26 3.13
N THR A 106 7.69 -6.51 2.40
CA THR A 106 8.79 -7.43 2.85
C THR A 106 9.31 -7.04 4.24
N GLN A 107 9.60 -5.76 4.47
CA GLN A 107 10.04 -5.29 5.79
C GLN A 107 8.97 -5.50 6.87
N ARG A 108 7.70 -5.27 6.55
CA ARG A 108 6.58 -5.49 7.46
C ARG A 108 6.44 -6.97 7.82
N ASN A 109 6.61 -7.87 6.85
CA ASN A 109 6.60 -9.32 7.08
C ASN A 109 7.72 -9.75 8.03
N ILE A 110 8.94 -9.22 7.87
CA ILE A 110 10.09 -9.51 8.75
C ILE A 110 9.76 -9.08 10.19
N VAL A 111 9.28 -7.86 10.38
CA VAL A 111 8.93 -7.35 11.71
C VAL A 111 7.77 -8.14 12.32
N THR A 112 6.74 -8.47 11.53
CA THR A 112 5.61 -9.27 12.01
C THR A 112 6.03 -10.65 12.44
N LEU A 113 6.88 -11.32 11.66
CA LEU A 113 7.43 -12.65 12.00
C LEU A 113 8.23 -12.59 13.31
N HIS A 114 9.08 -11.57 13.49
CA HIS A 114 9.81 -11.37 14.74
C HIS A 114 8.87 -11.21 15.95
N HIS A 115 7.79 -10.43 15.80
CA HIS A 115 6.80 -10.27 16.86
C HIS A 115 6.09 -11.59 17.17
N ILE A 116 5.75 -12.39 16.14
CA ILE A 116 5.13 -13.71 16.34
C ILE A 116 6.04 -14.62 17.17
N TRP A 117 7.34 -14.70 16.86
CA TRP A 117 8.31 -15.49 17.63
C TRP A 117 8.33 -15.08 19.10
N ARG A 118 8.36 -13.78 19.39
CA ARG A 118 8.35 -13.28 20.78
C ARG A 118 7.07 -13.64 21.52
N LEU A 119 5.91 -13.41 20.90
CA LEU A 119 4.61 -13.72 21.51
C LEU A 119 4.42 -15.24 21.67
N ALA A 120 4.81 -16.04 20.69
CA ALA A 120 4.72 -17.49 20.72
C ALA A 120 5.60 -18.09 21.85
N ALA A 121 6.80 -17.56 22.04
CA ALA A 121 7.67 -17.97 23.15
C ALA A 121 7.03 -17.67 24.51
N ALA A 122 6.49 -16.48 24.68
CA ALA A 122 5.81 -16.06 25.92
C ALA A 122 4.50 -16.85 26.18
N ALA A 123 3.78 -17.19 25.13
CA ALA A 123 2.51 -17.95 25.20
C ALA A 123 2.74 -19.48 25.31
N GLY A 124 3.98 -19.96 25.21
CA GLY A 124 4.31 -21.40 25.19
C GLY A 124 3.97 -22.13 23.90
N LEU A 125 3.56 -21.40 22.84
CA LEU A 125 3.24 -21.96 21.52
C LEU A 125 4.46 -22.53 20.78
N THR A 126 5.67 -22.23 21.25
CA THR A 126 6.90 -22.89 20.76
C THR A 126 7.01 -24.37 21.14
N LYS A 127 6.05 -24.89 21.92
CA LYS A 127 5.92 -26.33 22.24
C LYS A 127 4.81 -27.00 21.42
N ASP A 128 4.05 -26.23 20.64
CA ASP A 128 3.03 -26.72 19.73
C ASP A 128 3.65 -26.97 18.36
N GLU A 129 3.80 -28.24 17.99
CA GLU A 129 4.42 -28.66 16.73
C GLU A 129 3.65 -28.13 15.52
N ALA A 130 2.31 -28.07 15.57
CA ALA A 130 1.49 -27.57 14.47
C ALA A 130 1.65 -26.04 14.28
N PHE A 131 1.82 -25.29 15.38
CA PHE A 131 2.13 -23.87 15.30
C PHE A 131 3.52 -23.63 14.72
N LEU A 132 4.53 -24.38 15.20
CA LEU A 132 5.91 -24.28 14.73
C LEU A 132 6.05 -24.64 13.25
N ASP A 133 5.35 -25.67 12.77
CA ASP A 133 5.37 -26.06 11.36
C ASP A 133 4.86 -24.91 10.46
N ARG A 134 3.74 -24.27 10.84
CA ARG A 134 3.22 -23.10 10.13
C ARG A 134 4.20 -21.92 10.17
N LEU A 135 4.85 -21.70 11.30
CA LEU A 135 5.80 -20.61 11.48
C LEU A 135 7.05 -20.82 10.64
N ALA A 136 7.60 -22.03 10.64
CA ALA A 136 8.74 -22.42 9.80
C ALA A 136 8.42 -22.28 8.30
N GLY A 137 7.24 -22.72 7.89
CA GLY A 137 6.76 -22.54 6.51
C GLY A 137 6.68 -21.05 6.10
N ALA A 138 6.19 -20.20 6.99
CA ALA A 138 6.12 -18.75 6.74
C ALA A 138 7.53 -18.12 6.67
N GLU A 139 8.48 -18.58 7.46
CA GLU A 139 9.88 -18.12 7.46
C GLU A 139 10.61 -18.49 6.17
N ILE A 140 10.41 -19.71 5.69
CA ILE A 140 10.96 -20.19 4.41
C ILE A 140 10.41 -19.33 3.27
N GLU A 141 9.09 -19.09 3.24
CA GLU A 141 8.46 -18.28 2.22
C GLU A 141 8.93 -16.81 2.27
N LEU A 142 9.07 -16.25 3.48
CA LEU A 142 9.61 -14.90 3.66
C LEU A 142 11.04 -14.80 3.10
N THR A 143 11.87 -15.80 3.33
CA THR A 143 13.24 -15.85 2.82
C THR A 143 13.25 -15.82 1.28
N ALA A 144 12.36 -16.58 0.63
CA ALA A 144 12.21 -16.57 -0.82
C ALA A 144 11.73 -15.21 -1.35
N ILE A 145 10.72 -14.60 -0.69
CA ILE A 145 10.20 -13.27 -1.05
C ILE A 145 11.28 -12.21 -0.87
N ALA A 146 12.03 -12.23 0.24
CA ALA A 146 13.12 -11.29 0.52
C ALA A 146 14.23 -11.37 -0.54
N SER A 147 14.58 -12.58 -0.97
CA SER A 147 15.55 -12.81 -2.03
C SER A 147 15.08 -12.25 -3.37
N ALA A 148 13.83 -12.52 -3.74
CA ALA A 148 13.23 -11.96 -4.96
C ALA A 148 13.12 -10.43 -4.90
N TYR A 149 12.79 -9.87 -3.73
CA TYR A 149 12.75 -8.42 -3.52
C TYR A 149 14.13 -7.78 -3.70
N ALA A 150 15.19 -8.36 -3.12
CA ALA A 150 16.55 -7.87 -3.27
C ALA A 150 17.00 -7.87 -4.75
N GLN A 151 16.65 -8.92 -5.50
CA GLN A 151 16.91 -8.97 -6.94
C GLN A 151 16.14 -7.87 -7.70
N ALA A 152 14.86 -7.67 -7.39
CA ALA A 152 14.05 -6.63 -8.03
C ALA A 152 14.59 -5.21 -7.76
N VAL A 153 15.07 -4.94 -6.53
CA VAL A 153 15.71 -3.66 -6.19
C VAL A 153 16.99 -3.47 -7.03
N ALA A 154 17.83 -4.49 -7.15
CA ALA A 154 19.04 -4.41 -7.98
C ALA A 154 18.73 -4.22 -9.48
N MET A 155 17.58 -4.73 -9.96
CA MET A 155 17.09 -4.48 -11.32
C MET A 155 16.52 -3.07 -11.48
N LEU A 156 15.88 -2.52 -10.45
CA LEU A 156 15.37 -1.15 -10.46
C LEU A 156 16.47 -0.13 -10.67
N ASP A 157 17.59 -0.28 -9.99
CA ASP A 157 18.76 0.58 -10.12
C ASP A 157 19.34 0.60 -11.57
N ARG A 158 19.07 -0.47 -12.32
CA ARG A 158 19.45 -0.60 -13.74
C ARG A 158 18.34 -0.18 -14.72
N GLY A 159 17.18 0.30 -14.20
CA GLY A 159 16.02 0.62 -15.03
C GLY A 159 15.30 -0.60 -15.63
N GLN A 160 15.51 -1.80 -15.07
CA GLN A 160 15.07 -3.08 -15.65
C GLN A 160 13.89 -3.72 -14.90
N VAL A 161 13.32 -3.07 -13.88
CA VAL A 161 12.18 -3.64 -13.16
C VAL A 161 10.94 -3.67 -14.04
N GLY A 162 10.42 -4.86 -14.23
CA GLY A 162 9.23 -5.14 -15.02
C GLY A 162 8.03 -5.60 -14.19
N ALA A 163 7.27 -6.52 -14.78
CA ALA A 163 6.07 -7.10 -14.17
C ALA A 163 6.37 -8.03 -12.98
N GLU A 164 7.63 -8.40 -12.75
CA GLU A 164 8.10 -9.23 -11.63
C GLU A 164 7.77 -8.60 -10.28
N SER A 165 7.76 -7.27 -10.19
CA SER A 165 7.33 -6.54 -9.00
C SER A 165 5.90 -6.89 -8.57
N SER A 166 5.03 -7.21 -9.54
CA SER A 166 3.66 -7.67 -9.27
C SER A 166 3.63 -9.03 -8.58
N PHE A 167 4.55 -9.93 -8.94
CA PHE A 167 4.66 -11.25 -8.32
C PHE A 167 5.07 -11.14 -6.85
N ILE A 168 6.08 -10.32 -6.57
CA ILE A 168 6.57 -10.07 -5.20
C ILE A 168 5.45 -9.46 -4.34
N LYS A 169 4.67 -8.53 -4.90
CA LYS A 169 3.53 -7.92 -4.21
C LYS A 169 2.44 -8.95 -3.89
N ILE A 170 2.09 -9.84 -4.82
CA ILE A 170 1.11 -10.92 -4.59
C ILE A 170 1.57 -11.81 -3.44
N ALA A 171 2.79 -12.33 -3.51
CA ALA A 171 3.34 -13.24 -2.52
C ALA A 171 3.49 -12.56 -1.15
N GLY A 172 4.09 -11.36 -1.11
CA GLY A 172 4.34 -10.63 0.13
C GLY A 172 3.07 -10.25 0.88
N THR A 173 2.00 -9.84 0.17
CA THR A 173 0.72 -9.49 0.83
C THR A 173 -0.07 -10.74 1.25
N ALA A 174 0.02 -11.85 0.53
CA ALA A 174 -0.57 -13.12 0.94
C ALA A 174 0.11 -13.65 2.22
N LEU A 175 1.44 -13.58 2.26
CA LEU A 175 2.20 -13.95 3.47
C LEU A 175 1.82 -13.03 4.66
N LEU A 176 1.70 -11.70 4.43
CA LEU A 176 1.32 -10.76 5.48
C LEU A 176 -0.03 -11.09 6.12
N HIS A 177 -1.00 -11.56 5.32
CA HIS A 177 -2.29 -12.01 5.87
C HIS A 177 -2.10 -13.19 6.83
N ARG A 178 -1.37 -14.23 6.41
CA ARG A 178 -1.11 -15.42 7.26
C ARG A 178 -0.31 -15.06 8.51
N LEU A 179 0.71 -14.23 8.39
CA LEU A 179 1.45 -13.72 9.54
C LEU A 179 0.57 -12.91 10.49
N SER A 180 -0.37 -12.12 9.96
CA SER A 180 -1.32 -11.38 10.79
C SER A 180 -2.28 -12.31 11.54
N ASP A 181 -2.70 -13.41 10.93
CA ASP A 181 -3.51 -14.44 11.59
C ASP A 181 -2.73 -15.09 12.73
N MET A 182 -1.47 -15.47 12.50
CA MET A 182 -0.59 -16.07 13.51
C MET A 182 -0.23 -15.09 14.63
N LEU A 183 -0.02 -13.81 14.29
CA LEU A 183 0.21 -12.75 15.29
C LEU A 183 -1.01 -12.59 16.21
N PHE A 184 -2.21 -12.60 15.62
CA PHE A 184 -3.46 -12.52 16.37
C PHE A 184 -3.68 -13.74 17.26
N GLU A 185 -3.39 -14.95 16.76
CA GLU A 185 -3.45 -16.21 17.52
C GLU A 185 -2.50 -16.17 18.73
N ALA A 186 -1.23 -15.85 18.51
CA ALA A 186 -0.22 -15.78 19.57
C ALA A 186 -0.52 -14.68 20.60
N GLY A 187 -1.00 -13.51 20.13
CA GLY A 187 -1.40 -12.42 21.01
C GLY A 187 -2.65 -12.75 21.81
N SER A 188 -3.61 -13.47 21.22
CA SER A 188 -4.85 -13.91 21.91
C SER A 188 -4.55 -14.89 23.03
N ALA A 189 -3.57 -15.78 22.85
CA ALA A 189 -3.12 -16.71 23.90
C ALA A 189 -2.53 -15.97 25.13
N LEU A 190 -2.09 -14.71 24.95
CA LEU A 190 -1.63 -13.83 26.03
C LEU A 190 -2.71 -12.83 26.50
N GLY A 191 -3.97 -13.03 26.14
CA GLY A 191 -5.08 -12.15 26.51
C GLY A 191 -5.27 -10.93 25.61
N GLY A 192 -4.50 -10.78 24.54
CA GLY A 192 -4.53 -9.64 23.61
C GLY A 192 -5.58 -9.71 22.50
N GLY A 193 -6.61 -10.57 22.62
CA GLY A 193 -7.64 -10.74 21.57
C GLY A 193 -8.48 -9.49 21.30
N GLN A 194 -8.62 -8.59 22.28
CA GLN A 194 -9.36 -7.32 22.15
C GLN A 194 -8.57 -6.10 22.64
N GLY A 195 -7.27 -6.27 22.94
CA GLY A 195 -6.47 -5.22 23.55
C GLY A 195 -5.00 -5.27 23.16
N GLU A 196 -4.21 -4.62 24.01
CA GLU A 196 -2.76 -4.60 23.88
C GLU A 196 -2.12 -5.78 24.61
N VAL A 197 -1.08 -6.33 24.03
CA VAL A 197 -0.13 -7.23 24.69
C VAL A 197 1.15 -6.46 24.99
N LYS A 198 1.57 -6.48 26.25
CA LYS A 198 2.84 -5.91 26.69
C LYS A 198 3.81 -7.03 26.99
N LEU A 199 4.96 -6.99 26.36
CA LEU A 199 6.02 -7.96 26.54
C LEU A 199 7.37 -7.23 26.54
N ASP A 200 7.98 -7.08 27.70
CA ASP A 200 9.12 -6.20 27.92
C ASP A 200 8.84 -4.75 27.46
N GLU A 201 9.68 -4.21 26.58
CA GLU A 201 9.48 -2.90 25.98
C GLU A 201 8.49 -2.90 24.78
N LEU A 202 8.03 -4.06 24.36
CA LEU A 202 7.15 -4.22 23.21
C LEU A 202 5.68 -4.09 23.64
N THR A 203 4.97 -3.15 23.02
CA THR A 203 3.51 -3.05 23.11
C THR A 203 2.92 -3.29 21.74
N LEU A 204 2.04 -4.29 21.62
CA LEU A 204 1.39 -4.69 20.38
C LEU A 204 -0.12 -4.72 20.55
N SER A 205 -0.83 -4.37 19.48
CA SER A 205 -2.26 -4.57 19.35
C SER A 205 -2.53 -5.59 18.22
N PRO A 206 -2.50 -6.91 18.53
CA PRO A 206 -2.60 -7.96 17.52
C PRO A 206 -3.89 -7.87 16.70
N ALA A 207 -5.03 -7.57 17.35
CA ALA A 207 -6.32 -7.40 16.69
C ALA A 207 -6.32 -6.22 15.70
N ILE A 208 -5.76 -5.08 16.10
CA ILE A 208 -5.63 -3.90 15.23
C ILE A 208 -4.74 -4.24 14.04
N SER A 209 -3.59 -4.87 14.27
CA SER A 209 -2.67 -5.31 13.20
C SER A 209 -3.35 -6.26 12.22
N PHE A 210 -4.13 -7.22 12.73
CA PHE A 210 -4.92 -8.13 11.91
C PHE A 210 -5.91 -7.38 11.01
N LEU A 211 -6.69 -6.45 11.57
CA LEU A 211 -7.68 -5.67 10.83
C LEU A 211 -7.04 -4.74 9.81
N GLN A 212 -5.97 -4.01 10.17
CA GLN A 212 -5.26 -3.11 9.27
C GLN A 212 -4.65 -3.85 8.08
N ASN A 213 -4.11 -5.05 8.28
CA ASN A 213 -3.45 -5.78 7.22
C ASN A 213 -4.43 -6.41 6.20
N ARG A 214 -5.75 -6.50 6.51
CA ARG A 214 -6.75 -7.01 5.53
C ARG A 214 -6.76 -6.22 4.23
N ARG A 215 -6.46 -4.94 4.23
CA ARG A 215 -6.39 -4.09 3.03
C ARG A 215 -5.12 -4.28 2.18
N ALA A 216 -4.12 -5.04 2.66
CA ALA A 216 -2.83 -5.17 1.97
C ALA A 216 -2.95 -5.77 0.56
N THR A 217 -3.94 -6.62 0.32
CA THR A 217 -4.23 -7.20 -1.00
C THR A 217 -4.99 -6.25 -1.94
N ILE A 218 -5.42 -5.09 -1.45
CA ILE A 218 -6.25 -4.12 -2.19
C ILE A 218 -5.43 -2.91 -2.62
N TYR A 219 -4.74 -2.23 -1.68
CA TYR A 219 -3.96 -1.03 -1.99
C TYR A 219 -2.69 -1.36 -2.81
N GLY A 220 -2.09 -0.35 -3.44
CA GLY A 220 -0.91 -0.53 -4.30
C GLY A 220 -1.23 -1.39 -5.55
N GLY A 221 -2.48 -1.40 -5.97
CA GLY A 221 -3.04 -2.28 -7.01
C GLY A 221 -3.53 -3.61 -6.44
N THR A 222 -4.81 -3.94 -6.69
CA THR A 222 -5.43 -5.16 -6.15
C THR A 222 -4.71 -6.42 -6.62
N GLN A 223 -4.86 -7.53 -5.90
CA GLN A 223 -4.29 -8.81 -6.30
C GLN A 223 -4.75 -9.23 -7.69
N GLU A 224 -6.01 -8.94 -8.05
CA GLU A 224 -6.58 -9.25 -9.36
C GLU A 224 -5.82 -8.51 -10.46
N ILE A 225 -5.60 -7.19 -10.28
CA ILE A 225 -4.81 -6.37 -11.22
C ILE A 225 -3.37 -6.87 -11.30
N GLN A 226 -2.75 -7.26 -10.18
CA GLN A 226 -1.38 -7.79 -10.19
C GLN A 226 -1.31 -9.14 -10.93
N LYS A 227 -2.29 -10.02 -10.72
CA LYS A 227 -2.40 -11.30 -11.45
C LYS A 227 -2.60 -11.07 -12.95
N ASP A 228 -3.46 -10.12 -13.34
CA ASP A 228 -3.66 -9.74 -14.74
C ASP A 228 -2.38 -9.21 -15.41
N ILE A 229 -1.60 -8.40 -14.67
CA ILE A 229 -0.29 -7.92 -15.15
C ILE A 229 0.67 -9.10 -15.37
N VAL A 230 0.76 -10.03 -14.42
CA VAL A 230 1.60 -11.22 -14.54
C VAL A 230 1.15 -12.09 -15.72
N ALA A 231 -0.15 -12.36 -15.82
CA ALA A 231 -0.71 -13.15 -16.92
C ALA A 231 -0.33 -12.57 -18.29
N LYS A 232 -0.58 -11.27 -18.48
CA LYS A 232 -0.37 -10.60 -19.77
C LYS A 232 1.09 -10.31 -20.10
N ARG A 233 1.89 -9.90 -19.11
CA ARG A 233 3.24 -9.36 -19.37
C ARG A 233 4.37 -10.34 -19.07
N VAL A 234 4.13 -11.37 -18.25
CA VAL A 234 5.12 -12.39 -17.92
C VAL A 234 4.81 -13.68 -18.63
N LEU A 235 3.54 -14.13 -18.59
CA LEU A 235 3.11 -15.40 -19.17
C LEU A 235 2.59 -15.28 -20.59
N ASN A 236 2.43 -14.07 -21.14
CA ASN A 236 1.89 -13.78 -22.46
C ASN A 236 0.50 -14.44 -22.71
N LEU A 237 -0.32 -14.53 -21.66
CA LEU A 237 -1.69 -14.99 -21.75
C LEU A 237 -2.62 -13.87 -22.24
N PRO A 238 -3.77 -14.21 -22.88
CA PRO A 238 -4.73 -13.23 -23.38
C PRO A 238 -5.37 -12.37 -22.29
#